data_ec5786cd1aebadbc68ba0c4e16420636
#
_entry.id   ec5786cd1aebadbc68ba0c4e16420636
#
_cell.length_a   1.000
_cell.length_b   1.000
_cell.length_c   1.000
_cell.angle_alpha   90.00
_cell.angle_beta   90.00
_cell.angle_gamma   90.00
#
_symmetry.space_group_name_H-M   'P 1'
#
loop_
_entity.id
_entity.type
_entity.pdbx_description
1 polymer ?
#
loop_
_entity_poly.entity_id
_entity_poly.type
_entity_poly.pdbx_seq_one_letter_code
_entity_poly.pdbx_strand_id
1 'polypeptide(L)'
;ESIRFVLSKNPEDIRGEVGKALQFYKRNFEKPDDIDMFNRMDKKSPMEPVLYNIIKQTPFYKENEGKIEIIPQFDIGKYIKQLNPLAQIPDYRNDFLLIYRNDFGKTTMVILEYDGFEHHFKDTGFVNDTNFDKFYVAEDIERRKTIESYGYPFIRLNKFLLDDAVTYLNDRLERYCKKKL
;
A
#
# COMPACT_ATOMS: atom_id res chain seq x y z
N GLU A 1 7.93 18.33 7.92
CA GLU A 1 7.63 18.26 6.48
C GLU A 1 6.60 17.19 6.22
N SER A 2 5.58 17.52 5.43
CA SER A 2 4.58 16.54 5.05
C SER A 2 5.17 15.57 4.00
N ILE A 3 4.68 14.36 3.96
CA ILE A 3 5.06 13.38 2.93
C ILE A 3 4.76 13.91 1.53
N ARG A 4 3.70 14.69 1.37
CA ARG A 4 3.43 15.40 0.12
C ARG A 4 4.61 16.24 -0.34
N PHE A 5 5.26 16.92 0.59
CA PHE A 5 6.43 17.70 0.31
C PHE A 5 7.61 16.82 -0.12
N VAL A 6 7.82 15.71 0.57
CA VAL A 6 8.86 14.72 0.21
C VAL A 6 8.63 14.15 -1.19
N LEU A 7 7.40 13.78 -1.50
CA LEU A 7 7.06 13.22 -2.82
C LEU A 7 7.03 14.27 -3.94
N SER A 8 6.93 15.56 -3.61
CA SER A 8 6.94 16.66 -4.57
C SER A 8 8.33 17.22 -4.87
N LYS A 9 9.34 16.86 -4.07
CA LYS A 9 10.73 17.25 -4.30
C LYS A 9 11.33 16.59 -5.54
N ASN A 10 12.45 17.11 -6.00
CA ASN A 10 13.17 16.48 -7.10
C ASN A 10 13.64 15.05 -6.72
N PRO A 11 13.93 14.20 -7.72
CA PRO A 11 14.27 12.79 -7.46
C PRO A 11 15.46 12.57 -6.52
N GLU A 12 16.42 13.49 -6.45
CA GLU A 12 17.57 13.35 -5.56
C GLU A 12 17.22 13.62 -4.11
N ASP A 13 16.39 14.61 -3.84
CA ASP A 13 15.90 14.90 -2.50
C ASP A 13 15.00 13.78 -1.99
N ILE A 14 14.16 13.25 -2.86
CA ILE A 14 13.32 12.09 -2.54
C ILE A 14 14.17 10.86 -2.22
N ARG A 15 15.25 10.63 -2.98
CA ARG A 15 16.19 9.53 -2.68
C ARG A 15 16.82 9.65 -1.30
N GLY A 16 17.16 10.85 -0.88
CA GLY A 16 17.77 11.06 0.44
C GLY A 16 16.83 10.65 1.57
N GLU A 17 15.59 11.09 1.56
CA GLU A 17 14.63 10.86 2.63
C GLU A 17 13.92 9.51 2.53
N VAL A 18 13.43 9.15 1.35
CA VAL A 18 12.83 7.83 1.12
C VAL A 18 13.89 6.74 1.25
N GLY A 19 15.10 7.00 0.76
CA GLY A 19 16.23 6.09 0.93
C GLY A 19 16.59 5.84 2.39
N LYS A 20 16.57 6.88 3.25
CA LYS A 20 16.79 6.73 4.70
C LYS A 20 15.69 5.90 5.36
N ALA A 21 14.44 6.14 5.00
CA ALA A 21 13.32 5.36 5.50
C ALA A 21 13.41 3.90 5.05
N LEU A 22 13.74 3.66 3.77
CA LEU A 22 13.97 2.31 3.24
C LEU A 22 15.16 1.64 3.91
N GLN A 23 16.25 2.34 4.16
CA GLN A 23 17.39 1.79 4.89
C GLN A 23 17.04 1.47 6.33
N PHE A 24 16.25 2.30 6.99
CA PHE A 24 15.75 2.01 8.33
C PHE A 24 14.94 0.71 8.34
N TYR A 25 14.08 0.52 7.37
CA TYR A 25 13.32 -0.72 7.22
C TYR A 25 14.20 -1.89 6.76
N LYS A 26 15.12 -1.67 5.84
CA LYS A 26 16.06 -2.72 5.39
C LYS A 26 17.03 -3.20 6.45
N ARG A 27 17.42 -2.34 7.41
CA ARG A 27 18.18 -2.78 8.59
C ARG A 27 17.43 -3.80 9.43
N ASN A 28 16.08 -3.71 9.41
CA ASN A 28 15.23 -4.64 10.13
C ASN A 28 14.65 -5.72 9.21
N PHE A 29 14.69 -5.50 7.90
CA PHE A 29 14.07 -6.36 6.89
C PHE A 29 14.88 -6.31 5.61
N GLU A 30 15.84 -7.22 5.45
CA GLU A 30 16.45 -7.46 4.14
C GLU A 30 15.35 -7.80 3.13
N LYS A 31 15.62 -7.54 1.82
CA LYS A 31 14.64 -7.91 0.79
C LYS A 31 14.35 -9.40 0.93
N PRO A 32 13.16 -9.77 1.43
CA PRO A 32 12.88 -11.18 1.69
C PRO A 32 12.69 -11.92 0.37
N ASP A 33 13.14 -13.16 0.33
CA ASP A 33 12.63 -14.12 -0.65
C ASP A 33 11.15 -14.42 -0.33
N ASP A 34 10.49 -15.22 -1.15
CA ASP A 34 9.07 -15.52 -0.95
C ASP A 34 8.80 -16.21 0.40
N ILE A 35 9.72 -17.01 0.90
CA ILE A 35 9.59 -17.70 2.19
C ILE A 35 9.65 -16.69 3.32
N ASP A 36 10.63 -15.78 3.30
CA ASP A 36 10.74 -14.71 4.29
C ASP A 36 9.55 -13.78 4.24
N MET A 37 9.02 -13.49 3.06
CA MET A 37 7.83 -12.68 2.88
C MET A 37 6.63 -13.31 3.60
N PHE A 38 6.38 -14.60 3.39
CA PHE A 38 5.30 -15.31 4.08
C PHE A 38 5.48 -15.36 5.59
N ASN A 39 6.72 -15.48 6.07
CA ASN A 39 7.02 -15.46 7.51
C ASN A 39 6.76 -14.09 8.16
N ARG A 40 6.85 -13.01 7.41
CA ARG A 40 6.62 -11.63 7.89
C ARG A 40 5.17 -11.20 7.84
N MET A 41 4.33 -11.90 7.09
CA MET A 41 2.90 -11.64 7.02
C MET A 41 2.23 -11.95 8.36
N ASP A 42 1.10 -11.28 8.60
CA ASP A 42 0.28 -11.61 9.76
C ASP A 42 -0.28 -13.02 9.62
N LYS A 43 0.13 -13.91 10.51
CA LYS A 43 -0.31 -15.31 10.52
C LYS A 43 -1.80 -15.48 10.82
N LYS A 44 -2.44 -14.45 11.35
CA LYS A 44 -3.88 -14.43 11.63
C LYS A 44 -4.71 -14.03 10.41
N SER A 45 -4.07 -13.51 9.36
CA SER A 45 -4.74 -13.09 8.14
C SER A 45 -4.46 -14.06 7.01
N PRO A 46 -5.40 -14.96 6.66
CA PRO A 46 -5.18 -15.91 5.56
C PRO A 46 -5.16 -15.24 4.20
N MET A 47 -5.62 -14.00 4.08
CA MET A 47 -5.72 -13.29 2.81
C MET A 47 -4.47 -12.49 2.44
N GLU A 48 -3.54 -12.25 3.37
CA GLU A 48 -2.29 -11.55 3.02
C GLU A 48 -1.45 -12.34 1.99
N PRO A 49 -1.21 -13.65 2.15
CA PRO A 49 -0.54 -14.43 1.11
C PRO A 49 -1.28 -14.41 -0.23
N VAL A 50 -2.61 -14.40 -0.20
CA VAL A 50 -3.43 -14.30 -1.43
C VAL A 50 -3.21 -12.96 -2.11
N LEU A 51 -3.26 -11.86 -1.36
CA LEU A 51 -2.99 -10.52 -1.87
C LEU A 51 -1.58 -10.42 -2.48
N TYR A 52 -0.59 -10.95 -1.79
CA TYR A 52 0.79 -10.97 -2.29
C TYR A 52 0.90 -11.69 -3.63
N ASN A 53 0.28 -12.85 -3.75
CA ASN A 53 0.26 -13.61 -5.00
C ASN A 53 -0.47 -12.87 -6.13
N ILE A 54 -1.56 -12.17 -5.81
CA ILE A 54 -2.28 -11.32 -6.78
C ILE A 54 -1.36 -10.20 -7.29
N ILE A 55 -0.63 -9.54 -6.40
CA ILE A 55 0.32 -8.48 -6.78
C ILE A 55 1.33 -9.04 -7.80
N LYS A 56 1.91 -10.19 -7.51
CA LYS A 56 2.92 -10.81 -8.37
C LYS A 56 2.39 -11.29 -9.72
N GLN A 57 1.10 -11.53 -9.83
CA GLN A 57 0.45 -11.92 -11.09
C GLN A 57 0.10 -10.74 -11.99
N THR A 58 0.14 -9.51 -11.48
CA THR A 58 -0.16 -8.35 -12.31
C THR A 58 0.87 -8.17 -13.43
N PRO A 59 0.47 -7.80 -14.64
CA PRO A 59 1.40 -7.41 -15.70
C PRO A 59 2.35 -6.29 -15.25
N PHE A 60 1.84 -5.32 -14.50
CA PHE A 60 2.64 -4.23 -13.95
C PHE A 60 3.83 -4.75 -13.13
N TYR A 61 3.59 -5.69 -12.21
CA TYR A 61 4.66 -6.27 -11.40
C TYR A 61 5.67 -7.02 -12.28
N LYS A 62 5.17 -7.88 -13.17
CA LYS A 62 6.03 -8.70 -14.04
C LYS A 62 6.94 -7.86 -14.94
N GLU A 63 6.44 -6.77 -15.48
CA GLU A 63 7.18 -5.85 -16.34
C GLU A 63 8.17 -4.96 -15.57
N ASN A 64 7.96 -4.75 -14.29
CA ASN A 64 8.73 -3.81 -13.47
C ASN A 64 9.37 -4.46 -12.23
N GLU A 65 9.54 -5.75 -12.22
CA GLU A 65 9.99 -6.52 -11.04
C GLU A 65 11.24 -5.93 -10.37
N GLY A 66 12.25 -5.57 -11.14
CA GLY A 66 13.49 -4.96 -10.64
C GLY A 66 13.34 -3.54 -10.12
N LYS A 67 12.19 -2.90 -10.33
CA LYS A 67 11.87 -1.52 -9.93
C LYS A 67 10.85 -1.45 -8.80
N ILE A 68 10.42 -2.59 -8.31
CA ILE A 68 9.38 -2.70 -7.28
C ILE A 68 9.95 -3.34 -6.03
N GLU A 69 9.64 -2.76 -4.88
CA GLU A 69 9.81 -3.38 -3.58
C GLU A 69 8.45 -3.52 -2.90
N ILE A 70 8.22 -4.65 -2.25
CA ILE A 70 7.02 -4.92 -1.48
C ILE A 70 7.42 -5.12 -0.03
N ILE A 71 6.84 -4.36 0.88
CA ILE A 71 7.10 -4.43 2.31
C ILE A 71 5.81 -4.86 3.01
N PRO A 72 5.80 -6.05 3.64
CA PRO A 72 4.63 -6.50 4.40
C PRO A 72 4.56 -5.82 5.76
N GLN A 73 3.35 -5.67 6.28
CA GLN A 73 3.10 -5.15 7.63
C GLN A 73 3.78 -3.80 7.89
N PHE A 74 3.63 -2.88 6.93
CA PHE A 74 4.24 -1.55 7.01
C PHE A 74 3.40 -0.61 7.87
N ASP A 75 4.01 -0.02 8.89
CA ASP A 75 3.33 0.97 9.73
C ASP A 75 3.44 2.36 9.12
N ILE A 76 2.47 2.70 8.28
CA ILE A 76 2.42 4.01 7.59
C ILE A 76 2.25 5.16 8.58
N GLY A 77 1.53 4.96 9.67
CA GLY A 77 1.33 5.99 10.69
C GLY A 77 2.64 6.39 11.35
N LYS A 78 3.42 5.42 11.78
CA LYS A 78 4.77 5.67 12.35
C LYS A 78 5.71 6.32 11.35
N TYR A 79 5.67 5.86 10.11
CA TYR A 79 6.51 6.42 9.05
C TYR A 79 6.20 7.90 8.81
N ILE A 80 4.91 8.26 8.70
CA ILE A 80 4.48 9.64 8.54
C ILE A 80 4.95 10.50 9.73
N LYS A 81 4.82 10.01 10.95
CA LYS A 81 5.26 10.72 12.15
C LYS A 81 6.77 10.94 12.20
N GLN A 82 7.57 10.02 11.67
CA GLN A 82 9.02 10.21 11.58
C GLN A 82 9.40 11.34 10.63
N LEU A 83 8.69 11.44 9.51
CA LEU A 83 8.91 12.51 8.54
C LEU A 83 8.36 13.86 9.00
N ASN A 84 7.26 13.82 9.72
CA ASN A 84 6.60 14.99 10.26
C ASN A 84 6.10 14.72 11.69
N PRO A 85 6.90 15.07 12.71
CA PRO A 85 6.53 14.83 14.12
C PRO A 85 5.23 15.53 14.55
N LEU A 86 4.79 16.54 13.80
CA LEU A 86 3.54 17.26 14.08
C LEU A 86 2.31 16.62 13.40
N ALA A 87 2.52 15.58 12.61
CA ALA A 87 1.42 14.90 11.92
C ALA A 87 0.48 14.24 12.93
N GLN A 88 -0.80 14.56 12.80
CA GLN A 88 -1.86 13.95 13.60
C GLN A 88 -2.41 12.74 12.83
N ILE A 89 -1.76 11.62 13.00
CA ILE A 89 -2.16 10.36 12.40
C ILE A 89 -2.00 9.25 13.44
N PRO A 90 -2.98 8.35 13.58
CA PRO A 90 -2.84 7.19 14.46
C PRO A 90 -1.78 6.22 13.90
N ASP A 91 -1.22 5.41 14.77
CA ASP A 91 -0.42 4.27 14.36
C ASP A 91 -1.32 3.37 13.50
N TYR A 92 -0.84 3.04 12.31
CA TYR A 92 -1.60 2.23 11.38
C TYR A 92 -0.68 1.32 10.58
N ARG A 93 -0.89 0.04 10.75
CA ARG A 93 -0.17 -0.99 10.02
C ARG A 93 -1.03 -1.45 8.85
N ASN A 94 -0.51 -1.34 7.66
CA ASN A 94 -1.16 -1.83 6.44
C ASN A 94 -0.56 -3.17 6.00
N ASP A 95 -1.30 -3.93 5.20
CA ASP A 95 -0.86 -5.27 4.78
C ASP A 95 0.42 -5.19 3.97
N PHE A 96 0.47 -4.33 2.96
CA PHE A 96 1.67 -4.13 2.15
C PHE A 96 1.85 -2.65 1.78
N LEU A 97 3.12 -2.26 1.70
CA LEU A 97 3.55 -1.08 0.98
C LEU A 97 4.26 -1.52 -0.29
N LEU A 98 3.82 -1.05 -1.44
CA LEU A 98 4.49 -1.22 -2.71
C LEU A 98 5.24 0.07 -3.06
N ILE A 99 6.53 -0.04 -3.34
CA ILE A 99 7.38 1.08 -3.75
C ILE A 99 7.82 0.82 -5.17
N TYR A 100 7.45 1.73 -6.07
CA TYR A 100 7.85 1.70 -7.46
C TYR A 100 8.79 2.86 -7.75
N ARG A 101 9.92 2.55 -8.35
CA ARG A 101 10.88 3.55 -8.82
C ARG A 101 10.99 3.47 -10.34
N ASN A 102 10.58 4.54 -11.02
CA ASN A 102 10.66 4.59 -12.48
C ASN A 102 12.09 4.82 -12.99
N ASP A 103 12.28 4.78 -14.32
CA ASP A 103 13.59 4.96 -14.94
C ASP A 103 14.19 6.36 -14.71
N PHE A 104 13.36 7.35 -14.40
CA PHE A 104 13.78 8.71 -14.07
C PHE A 104 14.11 8.91 -12.59
N GLY A 105 14.05 7.84 -11.80
CA GLY A 105 14.31 7.89 -10.37
C GLY A 105 13.15 8.40 -9.52
N LYS A 106 11.98 8.67 -10.11
CA LYS A 106 10.78 9.04 -9.37
C LYS A 106 10.23 7.82 -8.63
N THR A 107 9.94 8.00 -7.36
CA THR A 107 9.40 6.95 -6.49
C THR A 107 7.93 7.19 -6.22
N THR A 108 7.12 6.14 -6.35
CA THR A 108 5.71 6.11 -5.95
C THR A 108 5.52 5.05 -4.89
N MET A 109 4.81 5.39 -3.83
CA MET A 109 4.50 4.48 -2.72
C MET A 109 2.99 4.28 -2.68
N VAL A 110 2.56 3.04 -2.77
CA VAL A 110 1.15 2.65 -2.81
C VAL A 110 0.86 1.72 -1.66
N ILE A 111 -0.20 1.99 -0.91
CA ILE A 111 -0.65 1.14 0.18
C ILE A 111 -1.63 0.12 -0.38
N LEU A 112 -1.42 -1.14 -0.04
CA LEU A 112 -2.23 -2.26 -0.49
C LEU A 112 -2.81 -2.97 0.72
N GLU A 113 -4.13 -3.16 0.70
CA GLU A 113 -4.85 -3.82 1.77
C GLU A 113 -5.89 -4.80 1.25
N TYR A 114 -6.05 -5.90 1.97
CA TYR A 114 -7.20 -6.76 1.83
C TYR A 114 -8.16 -6.51 3.00
N ASP A 115 -9.37 -6.11 2.70
CA ASP A 115 -10.37 -5.79 3.70
C ASP A 115 -11.24 -7.00 4.04
N GLY A 116 -11.04 -7.54 5.23
CA GLY A 116 -11.89 -8.60 5.76
C GLY A 116 -13.34 -8.12 5.88
N PHE A 117 -14.27 -8.95 5.40
CA PHE A 117 -15.69 -8.56 5.29
C PHE A 117 -16.32 -8.17 6.64
N GLU A 118 -16.02 -8.92 7.69
CA GLU A 118 -16.66 -8.69 9.00
C GLU A 118 -16.11 -7.48 9.76
N HIS A 119 -14.87 -7.07 9.46
CA HIS A 119 -14.19 -6.02 10.21
C HIS A 119 -14.25 -4.65 9.56
N HIS A 120 -14.39 -4.60 8.24
CA HIS A 120 -14.31 -3.36 7.46
C HIS A 120 -15.66 -2.88 6.91
N PHE A 121 -16.71 -3.68 7.04
CA PHE A 121 -18.03 -3.35 6.53
C PHE A 121 -19.06 -3.30 7.66
N LYS A 122 -20.00 -2.35 7.53
CA LYS A 122 -21.21 -2.27 8.36
C LYS A 122 -22.39 -2.90 7.63
N ASP A 123 -23.44 -3.24 8.39
CA ASP A 123 -24.70 -3.76 7.83
C ASP A 123 -24.46 -4.92 6.83
N THR A 124 -23.64 -5.87 7.22
CA THR A 124 -23.11 -6.93 6.33
C THR A 124 -24.19 -7.78 5.66
N GLY A 125 -25.41 -7.86 6.23
CA GLY A 125 -26.53 -8.56 5.60
C GLY A 125 -27.06 -7.89 4.34
N PHE A 126 -26.71 -6.64 4.08
CA PHE A 126 -27.15 -5.87 2.92
C PHE A 126 -26.05 -5.64 1.88
N VAL A 127 -24.83 -6.09 2.16
CA VAL A 127 -23.65 -5.83 1.30
C VAL A 127 -23.56 -6.87 0.19
N ASN A 128 -23.37 -6.42 -1.05
CA ASN A 128 -23.16 -7.26 -2.22
C ASN A 128 -22.10 -6.65 -3.15
N ASP A 129 -21.87 -7.31 -4.29
CA ASP A 129 -20.85 -6.93 -5.27
C ASP A 129 -21.12 -5.57 -5.97
N THR A 130 -22.35 -5.07 -5.92
CA THR A 130 -22.73 -3.81 -6.56
C THR A 130 -22.75 -2.61 -5.62
N ASN A 131 -22.82 -2.83 -4.31
CA ASN A 131 -23.00 -1.77 -3.32
C ASN A 131 -21.95 -1.72 -2.19
N PHE A 132 -20.95 -2.60 -2.20
CA PHE A 132 -20.01 -2.76 -1.08
C PHE A 132 -19.28 -1.45 -0.72
N ASP A 133 -19.00 -0.61 -1.70
CA ASP A 133 -18.31 0.67 -1.50
C ASP A 133 -19.06 1.63 -0.57
N LYS A 134 -20.36 1.48 -0.44
CA LYS A 134 -21.22 2.30 0.43
C LYS A 134 -21.26 1.81 1.88
N PHE A 135 -20.75 0.62 2.14
CA PHE A 135 -20.88 -0.05 3.44
C PHE A 135 -19.56 -0.16 4.22
N TYR A 136 -18.51 0.52 3.80
CA TYR A 136 -17.30 0.62 4.60
C TYR A 136 -17.58 1.34 5.92
N VAL A 137 -16.95 0.88 7.01
CA VAL A 137 -17.06 1.56 8.30
C VAL A 137 -16.42 2.94 8.23
N ALA A 138 -17.01 3.92 8.96
CA ALA A 138 -16.58 5.31 8.90
C ALA A 138 -15.10 5.51 9.27
N GLU A 139 -14.59 4.75 10.23
CA GLU A 139 -13.18 4.80 10.65
C GLU A 139 -12.21 4.44 9.52
N ASP A 140 -12.56 3.46 8.70
CA ASP A 140 -11.74 3.08 7.55
C ASP A 140 -11.71 4.18 6.50
N ILE A 141 -12.85 4.80 6.25
CA ILE A 141 -12.95 5.91 5.29
C ILE A 141 -12.10 7.10 5.75
N GLU A 142 -12.22 7.49 7.02
CA GLU A 142 -11.44 8.60 7.59
C GLU A 142 -9.95 8.32 7.60
N ARG A 143 -9.55 7.13 7.99
CA ARG A 143 -8.15 6.71 8.01
C ARG A 143 -7.53 6.75 6.62
N ARG A 144 -8.23 6.21 5.64
CA ARG A 144 -7.82 6.25 4.24
C ARG A 144 -7.64 7.69 3.75
N LYS A 145 -8.63 8.55 3.96
CA LYS A 145 -8.57 9.97 3.57
C LYS A 145 -7.39 10.68 4.20
N THR A 146 -7.14 10.44 5.49
CA THR A 146 -6.00 11.03 6.20
C THR A 146 -4.68 10.61 5.58
N ILE A 147 -4.49 9.33 5.32
CA ILE A 147 -3.25 8.82 4.73
C ILE A 147 -3.08 9.30 3.28
N GLU A 148 -4.15 9.28 2.49
CA GLU A 148 -4.13 9.80 1.12
C GLU A 148 -3.80 11.30 1.07
N SER A 149 -4.21 12.07 2.10
CA SER A 149 -3.88 13.49 2.19
C SER A 149 -2.37 13.76 2.31
N TYR A 150 -1.61 12.78 2.79
CA TYR A 150 -0.15 12.83 2.84
C TYR A 150 0.53 12.35 1.55
N GLY A 151 -0.25 11.98 0.53
CA GLY A 151 0.27 11.60 -0.78
C GLY A 151 0.39 10.11 -1.03
N TYR A 152 -0.18 9.26 -0.16
CA TYR A 152 -0.17 7.80 -0.33
C TYR A 152 -1.49 7.31 -0.87
N PRO A 153 -1.55 6.87 -2.15
CA PRO A 153 -2.74 6.23 -2.66
C PRO A 153 -2.94 4.85 -2.04
N PHE A 154 -4.21 4.50 -1.87
CA PHE A 154 -4.64 3.20 -1.39
C PHE A 154 -5.21 2.37 -2.52
N ILE A 155 -4.90 1.08 -2.51
CA ILE A 155 -5.63 0.07 -3.28
C ILE A 155 -6.16 -0.94 -2.27
N ARG A 156 -7.46 -1.09 -2.22
CA ARG A 156 -8.15 -2.01 -1.31
C ARG A 156 -8.82 -3.10 -2.10
N LEU A 157 -8.57 -4.33 -1.72
CA LEU A 157 -9.27 -5.50 -2.23
C LEU A 157 -10.18 -6.08 -1.14
N ASN A 158 -11.24 -6.73 -1.57
CA ASN A 158 -12.16 -7.45 -0.70
C ASN A 158 -12.73 -8.65 -1.45
N LYS A 159 -13.56 -9.43 -0.78
CA LYS A 159 -14.12 -10.66 -1.37
C LYS A 159 -14.91 -10.43 -2.66
N PHE A 160 -15.50 -9.25 -2.84
CA PHE A 160 -16.30 -8.93 -4.03
C PHE A 160 -15.45 -8.66 -5.28
N LEU A 161 -14.17 -8.37 -5.09
CA LEU A 161 -13.22 -8.04 -6.15
C LEU A 161 -12.30 -9.19 -6.52
N LEU A 162 -12.40 -10.34 -5.84
CA LEU A 162 -11.44 -11.44 -6.01
C LEU A 162 -11.45 -12.05 -7.42
N ASP A 163 -12.60 -12.14 -8.07
CA ASP A 163 -12.69 -12.74 -9.39
C ASP A 163 -11.93 -11.95 -10.46
N ASP A 164 -11.90 -10.63 -10.34
CA ASP A 164 -11.20 -9.72 -11.24
C ASP A 164 -9.99 -9.04 -10.56
N ALA A 165 -9.48 -9.61 -9.49
CA ALA A 165 -8.49 -8.95 -8.64
C ALA A 165 -7.22 -8.56 -9.37
N VAL A 166 -6.68 -9.42 -10.22
CA VAL A 166 -5.46 -9.11 -10.99
C VAL A 166 -5.68 -7.93 -11.91
N THR A 167 -6.77 -7.92 -12.67
CA THR A 167 -7.11 -6.81 -13.58
C THR A 167 -7.36 -5.52 -12.81
N TYR A 168 -8.14 -5.59 -11.73
CA TYR A 168 -8.45 -4.46 -10.88
C TYR A 168 -7.19 -3.83 -10.28
N LEU A 169 -6.33 -4.65 -9.70
CA LEU A 169 -5.09 -4.20 -9.09
C LEU A 169 -4.14 -3.62 -10.14
N ASN A 170 -4.01 -4.30 -11.28
CA ASN A 170 -3.13 -3.84 -12.36
C ASN A 170 -3.52 -2.46 -12.87
N ASP A 171 -4.81 -2.23 -13.13
CA ASP A 171 -5.30 -0.93 -13.61
C ASP A 171 -4.96 0.20 -12.63
N ARG A 172 -5.08 -0.05 -11.34
CA ARG A 172 -4.75 0.94 -10.33
C ARG A 172 -3.26 1.17 -10.17
N LEU A 173 -2.45 0.13 -10.21
CA LEU A 173 -0.99 0.26 -10.17
C LEU A 173 -0.49 1.06 -11.37
N GLU A 174 -0.98 0.78 -12.58
CA GLU A 174 -0.67 1.56 -13.77
C GLU A 174 -1.06 3.03 -13.60
N ARG A 175 -2.25 3.27 -13.07
CA ARG A 175 -2.76 4.63 -12.85
C ARG A 175 -1.91 5.42 -11.86
N TYR A 176 -1.55 4.83 -10.73
CA TYR A 176 -0.81 5.53 -9.70
C TYR A 176 0.68 5.65 -9.98
N CYS A 177 1.27 4.66 -10.63
CA CYS A 177 2.70 4.57 -10.83
C CYS A 177 3.18 5.13 -12.16
N LYS A 178 2.38 4.99 -13.23
CA LYS A 178 2.79 5.39 -14.59
C LYS A 178 2.03 6.58 -15.16
N LYS A 179 1.03 7.09 -14.47
CA LYS A 179 0.30 8.27 -14.96
C LYS A 179 1.25 9.46 -15.02
N LYS A 180 1.45 9.97 -16.21
CA LYS A 180 2.16 11.24 -16.42
C LYS A 180 1.33 12.36 -15.81
N LEU A 181 1.94 13.08 -14.93
CA LEU A 181 1.42 14.36 -14.47
C LEU A 181 1.48 15.38 -15.61
#